data_e85c4074a2d96dd2aaf10f571e877295
#
_entry.id   e85c4074a2d96dd2aaf10f571e877295
#
_cell.length_a   1.000
_cell.length_b   1.000
_cell.length_c   1.000
_cell.angle_alpha   90.00
_cell.angle_beta   90.00
_cell.angle_gamma   90.00
#
_symmetry.space_group_name_H-M   'P 1'
#
loop_
_entity.id
_entity.type
_entity.pdbx_description
1 polymer ?
#
loop_
_entity_poly.entity_id
_entity_poly.type
_entity_poly.pdbx_seq_one_letter_code
_entity_poly.pdbx_strand_id
1 'polypeptide(L)'
;MEIKTPTATLEGDNIEAILEEYGRRCLRGADLRGADMTGAYLRNANLHCADLRGARLRGACMTDAYMCRANLRGANLLAADLTGADLTGADLAGANLTLAKLTDAGNADIITARARILPDEGDIIGWKKARDIDGYPVIVKLLIPSDAQRSNSGGRKCRASKAKVLDMQDLNGNSLGPGAKAYSTHDVSFAYKVGETVEVENFDPDRWNECTTGIHFFITRLEARRY
;
A
#
# COMPACT_ATOMS: atom_id res chain seq x y z
N MET A 1 -19.79 -15.44 -17.64
CA MET A 1 -18.35 -15.58 -17.38
C MET A 1 -17.96 -17.04 -17.59
N GLU A 2 -16.89 -17.32 -18.28
CA GLU A 2 -16.35 -18.67 -18.47
C GLU A 2 -14.97 -18.74 -17.80
N ILE A 3 -14.77 -19.74 -16.95
CA ILE A 3 -13.51 -19.96 -16.24
C ILE A 3 -13.00 -21.36 -16.55
N LYS A 4 -11.80 -21.45 -17.11
CA LYS A 4 -11.12 -22.73 -17.36
C LYS A 4 -10.31 -23.14 -16.14
N THR A 5 -10.54 -24.35 -15.67
CA THR A 5 -9.75 -25.02 -14.65
C THR A 5 -9.05 -26.23 -15.24
N PRO A 6 -8.08 -26.85 -14.55
CA PRO A 6 -7.44 -28.07 -15.04
C PRO A 6 -8.41 -29.27 -15.28
N THR A 7 -9.57 -29.24 -14.67
CA THR A 7 -10.51 -30.39 -14.67
C THR A 7 -11.86 -30.08 -15.31
N ALA A 8 -12.21 -28.81 -15.51
CA ALA A 8 -13.53 -28.43 -16.04
C ALA A 8 -13.52 -27.00 -16.59
N THR A 9 -14.52 -26.69 -17.41
CA THR A 9 -14.93 -25.31 -17.72
C THR A 9 -16.12 -24.97 -16.83
N LEU A 10 -16.04 -23.83 -16.14
CA LEU A 10 -17.09 -23.33 -15.25
C LEU A 10 -17.77 -22.13 -15.92
N GLU A 11 -19.09 -22.09 -15.89
CA GLU A 11 -19.89 -21.04 -16.53
C GLU A 11 -20.83 -20.40 -15.50
N GLY A 12 -21.03 -19.10 -15.61
CA GLY A 12 -21.92 -18.33 -14.75
C GLY A 12 -21.96 -16.86 -15.14
N ASP A 13 -22.93 -16.11 -14.66
CA ASP A 13 -23.08 -14.67 -14.98
C ASP A 13 -21.91 -13.84 -14.43
N ASN A 14 -21.41 -14.20 -13.24
CA ASN A 14 -20.28 -13.57 -12.57
C ASN A 14 -19.54 -14.59 -11.68
N ILE A 15 -18.50 -14.15 -10.98
CA ILE A 15 -17.69 -15.03 -10.12
C ILE A 15 -18.50 -15.57 -8.92
N GLU A 16 -19.43 -14.79 -8.39
CA GLU A 16 -20.29 -15.17 -7.27
C GLU A 16 -21.20 -16.33 -7.66
N ALA A 17 -21.85 -16.26 -8.83
CA ALA A 17 -22.70 -17.33 -9.36
C ALA A 17 -21.91 -18.62 -9.56
N ILE A 18 -20.67 -18.53 -10.09
CA ILE A 18 -19.78 -19.67 -10.24
C ILE A 18 -19.41 -20.30 -8.87
N LEU A 19 -19.10 -19.46 -7.88
CA LEU A 19 -18.76 -19.94 -6.53
C LEU A 19 -19.96 -20.57 -5.81
N GLU A 20 -21.16 -20.11 -6.11
CA GLU A 20 -22.41 -20.61 -5.56
C GLU A 20 -22.74 -21.99 -6.16
N GLU A 21 -22.62 -22.12 -7.47
CA GLU A 21 -22.94 -23.35 -8.21
C GLU A 21 -21.87 -24.45 -8.01
N TYR A 22 -20.58 -24.10 -8.18
CA TYR A 22 -19.49 -25.09 -8.21
C TYR A 22 -18.72 -25.17 -6.88
N GLY A 23 -19.04 -24.29 -5.94
CA GLY A 23 -18.39 -24.20 -4.63
C GLY A 23 -17.05 -23.47 -4.66
N ARG A 24 -16.60 -23.00 -3.49
CA ARG A 24 -15.39 -22.15 -3.34
C ARG A 24 -14.06 -22.85 -3.65
N ARG A 25 -14.05 -24.16 -3.81
CA ARG A 25 -12.86 -24.96 -4.17
C ARG A 25 -12.63 -25.08 -5.68
N CYS A 26 -13.58 -24.65 -6.50
CA CYS A 26 -13.54 -24.81 -7.95
C CYS A 26 -12.45 -23.98 -8.66
N LEU A 27 -11.92 -22.93 -8.04
CA LEU A 27 -10.97 -22.01 -8.66
C LEU A 27 -9.49 -22.45 -8.60
N ARG A 28 -9.22 -23.66 -8.08
CA ARG A 28 -7.86 -24.19 -8.08
C ARG A 28 -7.31 -24.33 -9.51
N GLY A 29 -6.17 -23.69 -9.78
CA GLY A 29 -5.54 -23.69 -11.10
C GLY A 29 -6.36 -23.00 -12.20
N ALA A 30 -7.37 -22.22 -11.83
CA ALA A 30 -8.24 -21.54 -12.79
C ALA A 30 -7.47 -20.49 -13.61
N ASP A 31 -7.85 -20.34 -14.88
CA ASP A 31 -7.43 -19.23 -15.72
C ASP A 31 -8.37 -18.03 -15.50
N LEU A 32 -7.89 -17.07 -14.73
CA LEU A 32 -8.60 -15.84 -14.34
C LEU A 32 -7.88 -14.58 -14.85
N ARG A 33 -7.08 -14.73 -15.90
CA ARG A 33 -6.32 -13.62 -16.48
C ARG A 33 -7.23 -12.49 -16.95
N GLY A 34 -6.95 -11.26 -16.44
CA GLY A 34 -7.72 -10.08 -16.77
C GLY A 34 -9.19 -10.10 -16.33
N ALA A 35 -9.63 -11.12 -15.58
CA ALA A 35 -11.00 -11.21 -15.10
C ALA A 35 -11.38 -9.99 -14.24
N ASP A 36 -12.60 -9.52 -14.38
CA ASP A 36 -13.16 -8.48 -13.52
C ASP A 36 -13.83 -9.14 -12.31
N MET A 37 -13.18 -9.01 -11.17
CA MET A 37 -13.62 -9.48 -9.87
C MET A 37 -13.63 -8.33 -8.87
N THR A 38 -13.95 -7.11 -9.36
CA THR A 38 -14.03 -5.91 -8.51
C THR A 38 -15.12 -6.11 -7.46
N GLY A 39 -14.75 -5.96 -6.18
CA GLY A 39 -15.66 -6.13 -5.05
C GLY A 39 -16.10 -7.58 -4.77
N ALA A 40 -15.55 -8.57 -5.47
CA ALA A 40 -15.96 -9.96 -5.36
C ALA A 40 -15.78 -10.55 -3.96
N TYR A 41 -16.70 -11.43 -3.53
CA TYR A 41 -16.65 -12.16 -2.27
C TYR A 41 -15.92 -13.50 -2.42
N LEU A 42 -14.58 -13.45 -2.33
CA LEU A 42 -13.68 -14.61 -2.48
C LEU A 42 -13.18 -15.17 -1.14
N ARG A 43 -13.89 -14.90 -0.04
CA ARG A 43 -13.53 -15.41 1.28
C ARG A 43 -13.45 -16.95 1.27
N ASN A 44 -12.35 -17.51 1.81
CA ASN A 44 -12.05 -18.94 1.81
C ASN A 44 -12.00 -19.58 0.40
N ALA A 45 -11.91 -18.79 -0.67
CA ALA A 45 -11.81 -19.34 -2.02
C ALA A 45 -10.48 -20.10 -2.21
N ASN A 46 -10.52 -21.22 -2.92
CA ASN A 46 -9.32 -21.95 -3.28
C ASN A 46 -8.82 -21.47 -4.65
N LEU A 47 -7.84 -20.58 -4.61
CA LEU A 47 -7.12 -20.01 -5.76
C LEU A 47 -5.70 -20.60 -5.89
N HIS A 48 -5.43 -21.77 -5.28
CA HIS A 48 -4.13 -22.43 -5.37
C HIS A 48 -3.70 -22.63 -6.82
N CYS A 49 -2.51 -22.12 -7.18
CA CYS A 49 -1.98 -22.15 -8.55
C CYS A 49 -2.85 -21.45 -9.61
N ALA A 50 -3.83 -20.64 -9.24
CA ALA A 50 -4.64 -19.89 -10.21
C ALA A 50 -3.80 -18.84 -10.95
N ASP A 51 -4.12 -18.57 -12.21
CA ASP A 51 -3.53 -17.52 -13.02
C ASP A 51 -4.41 -16.28 -12.99
N LEU A 52 -4.03 -15.31 -12.16
CA LEU A 52 -4.73 -14.05 -11.91
C LEU A 52 -4.01 -12.87 -12.56
N ARG A 53 -3.15 -13.08 -13.55
CA ARG A 53 -2.37 -12.00 -14.19
C ARG A 53 -3.29 -10.92 -14.75
N GLY A 54 -3.04 -9.66 -14.33
CA GLY A 54 -3.82 -8.51 -14.76
C GLY A 54 -5.28 -8.50 -14.31
N ALA A 55 -5.71 -9.41 -13.43
CA ALA A 55 -7.07 -9.45 -12.90
C ALA A 55 -7.42 -8.16 -12.13
N ARG A 56 -8.66 -7.71 -12.22
CA ARG A 56 -9.20 -6.57 -11.47
C ARG A 56 -9.86 -7.09 -10.19
N LEU A 57 -9.15 -6.93 -9.08
CA LEU A 57 -9.53 -7.39 -7.73
C LEU A 57 -9.73 -6.21 -6.75
N ARG A 58 -10.00 -5.02 -7.30
CA ARG A 58 -10.22 -3.82 -6.48
C ARG A 58 -11.33 -4.05 -5.47
N GLY A 59 -11.02 -3.85 -4.16
CA GLY A 59 -11.99 -3.99 -3.08
C GLY A 59 -12.53 -5.42 -2.87
N ALA A 60 -11.94 -6.43 -3.51
CA ALA A 60 -12.37 -7.81 -3.32
C ALA A 60 -12.10 -8.29 -1.89
N CYS A 61 -13.03 -9.05 -1.32
CA CYS A 61 -12.88 -9.71 -0.03
C CYS A 61 -12.27 -11.11 -0.25
N MET A 62 -10.97 -11.25 0.02
CA MET A 62 -10.21 -12.51 -0.12
C MET A 62 -9.69 -13.01 1.24
N THR A 63 -10.41 -12.67 2.31
CA THR A 63 -10.07 -13.09 3.67
C THR A 63 -9.98 -14.63 3.73
N ASP A 64 -8.90 -15.14 4.33
CA ASP A 64 -8.63 -16.59 4.47
C ASP A 64 -8.59 -17.36 3.12
N ALA A 65 -8.38 -16.69 1.99
CA ALA A 65 -8.28 -17.34 0.69
C ALA A 65 -6.98 -18.15 0.56
N TYR A 66 -7.05 -19.31 -0.09
CA TYR A 66 -5.90 -20.17 -0.38
C TYR A 66 -5.30 -19.78 -1.74
N MET A 67 -4.25 -18.96 -1.73
CA MET A 67 -3.60 -18.39 -2.93
C MET A 67 -2.16 -18.88 -3.12
N CYS A 68 -1.82 -20.00 -2.48
CA CYS A 68 -0.52 -20.62 -2.60
C CYS A 68 -0.13 -20.79 -4.08
N ARG A 69 1.05 -20.29 -4.47
CA ARG A 69 1.57 -20.34 -5.85
C ARG A 69 0.67 -19.70 -6.92
N ALA A 70 -0.28 -18.86 -6.53
CA ALA A 70 -1.07 -18.09 -7.49
C ALA A 70 -0.19 -17.06 -8.23
N ASN A 71 -0.51 -16.82 -9.51
CA ASN A 71 0.17 -15.83 -10.31
C ASN A 71 -0.67 -14.54 -10.37
N LEU A 72 -0.29 -13.55 -9.57
CA LEU A 72 -0.96 -12.25 -9.44
C LEU A 72 -0.21 -11.11 -10.15
N ARG A 73 0.70 -11.43 -11.09
CA ARG A 73 1.50 -10.41 -11.79
C ARG A 73 0.61 -9.35 -12.44
N GLY A 74 0.85 -8.08 -12.11
CA GLY A 74 0.10 -6.94 -12.64
C GLY A 74 -1.38 -6.89 -12.23
N ALA A 75 -1.83 -7.71 -11.29
CA ALA A 75 -3.21 -7.66 -10.79
C ALA A 75 -3.48 -6.35 -10.04
N ASN A 76 -4.70 -5.85 -10.13
CA ASN A 76 -5.14 -4.67 -9.38
C ASN A 76 -5.85 -5.09 -8.10
N LEU A 77 -5.11 -5.08 -6.99
CA LEU A 77 -5.57 -5.42 -5.63
C LEU A 77 -5.86 -4.17 -4.77
N LEU A 78 -6.09 -3.01 -5.41
CA LEU A 78 -6.38 -1.75 -4.70
C LEU A 78 -7.50 -1.95 -3.68
N ALA A 79 -7.22 -1.68 -2.40
CA ALA A 79 -8.16 -1.81 -1.28
C ALA A 79 -8.76 -3.23 -1.11
N ALA A 80 -8.13 -4.27 -1.63
CA ALA A 80 -8.56 -5.66 -1.41
C ALA A 80 -8.28 -6.09 0.04
N ASP A 81 -9.12 -6.96 0.59
CA ASP A 81 -8.93 -7.55 1.91
C ASP A 81 -8.35 -8.97 1.77
N LEU A 82 -7.06 -9.12 2.04
CA LEU A 82 -6.29 -10.37 2.02
C LEU A 82 -5.97 -10.86 3.45
N THR A 83 -6.70 -10.38 4.46
CA THR A 83 -6.46 -10.77 5.85
C THR A 83 -6.51 -12.31 5.98
N GLY A 84 -5.47 -12.90 6.57
CA GLY A 84 -5.36 -14.36 6.73
C GLY A 84 -5.15 -15.17 5.46
N ALA A 85 -5.07 -14.55 4.27
CA ALA A 85 -4.89 -15.28 3.02
C ALA A 85 -3.52 -15.98 2.95
N ASP A 86 -3.47 -17.22 2.45
CA ASP A 86 -2.22 -17.94 2.22
C ASP A 86 -1.63 -17.57 0.85
N LEU A 87 -0.66 -16.68 0.86
CA LEU A 87 0.08 -16.21 -0.33
C LEU A 87 1.42 -16.93 -0.52
N THR A 88 1.61 -18.11 0.08
CA THR A 88 2.87 -18.86 0.01
C THR A 88 3.27 -19.14 -1.43
N GLY A 89 4.42 -18.60 -1.86
CA GLY A 89 4.92 -18.77 -3.23
C GLY A 89 4.12 -18.04 -4.31
N ALA A 90 3.16 -17.19 -3.97
CA ALA A 90 2.45 -16.36 -4.94
C ALA A 90 3.38 -15.33 -5.61
N ASP A 91 3.16 -15.08 -6.91
CA ASP A 91 3.90 -14.05 -7.67
C ASP A 91 3.05 -12.78 -7.78
N LEU A 92 3.43 -11.76 -7.02
CA LEU A 92 2.78 -10.45 -6.99
C LEU A 92 3.57 -9.37 -7.75
N ALA A 93 4.49 -9.76 -8.64
CA ALA A 93 5.32 -8.79 -9.37
C ALA A 93 4.45 -7.80 -10.16
N GLY A 94 4.60 -6.50 -9.88
CA GLY A 94 3.83 -5.43 -10.52
C GLY A 94 2.35 -5.35 -10.11
N ALA A 95 1.90 -6.12 -9.12
CA ALA A 95 0.56 -5.99 -8.57
C ALA A 95 0.38 -4.68 -7.81
N ASN A 96 -0.79 -4.07 -7.93
CA ASN A 96 -1.16 -2.88 -7.17
C ASN A 96 -1.82 -3.28 -5.84
N LEU A 97 -1.06 -3.21 -4.75
CA LEU A 97 -1.50 -3.52 -3.38
C LEU A 97 -1.85 -2.27 -2.55
N THR A 98 -2.02 -1.11 -3.19
CA THR A 98 -2.37 0.15 -2.50
C THR A 98 -3.64 -0.04 -1.67
N LEU A 99 -3.60 0.31 -0.38
CA LEU A 99 -4.70 0.13 0.58
C LEU A 99 -5.17 -1.33 0.78
N ALA A 100 -4.46 -2.33 0.26
CA ALA A 100 -4.80 -3.72 0.53
C ALA A 100 -4.47 -4.08 1.98
N LYS A 101 -5.35 -4.87 2.62
CA LYS A 101 -5.09 -5.42 3.96
C LYS A 101 -4.42 -6.79 3.81
N LEU A 102 -3.29 -6.97 4.50
CA LEU A 102 -2.50 -8.22 4.49
C LEU A 102 -2.21 -8.71 5.92
N THR A 103 -3.00 -8.28 6.90
CA THR A 103 -2.87 -8.73 8.28
C THR A 103 -2.96 -10.26 8.32
N ASP A 104 -2.01 -10.91 9.00
CA ASP A 104 -1.92 -12.37 9.13
C ASP A 104 -1.87 -13.17 7.80
N ALA A 105 -1.69 -12.48 6.67
CA ALA A 105 -1.52 -13.17 5.39
C ALA A 105 -0.20 -13.96 5.35
N GLY A 106 -0.26 -15.20 4.87
CA GLY A 106 0.93 -16.04 4.70
C GLY A 106 1.94 -15.40 3.75
N ASN A 107 3.22 -15.31 4.18
CA ASN A 107 4.31 -14.60 3.48
C ASN A 107 4.12 -13.07 3.33
N ALA A 108 3.24 -12.45 4.10
CA ALA A 108 3.07 -10.99 4.10
C ALA A 108 4.41 -10.25 4.26
N ASP A 109 5.33 -10.79 5.03
CA ASP A 109 6.68 -10.22 5.24
C ASP A 109 7.52 -10.19 3.96
N ILE A 110 7.48 -11.25 3.15
CA ILE A 110 8.23 -11.33 1.88
C ILE A 110 7.59 -10.40 0.84
N ILE A 111 6.25 -10.36 0.78
CA ILE A 111 5.51 -9.46 -0.11
C ILE A 111 5.82 -8.02 0.24
N THR A 112 5.82 -7.73 1.53
CA THR A 112 6.16 -6.43 2.08
C THR A 112 7.62 -6.04 1.79
N ALA A 113 8.57 -6.95 1.95
CA ALA A 113 9.97 -6.68 1.64
C ALA A 113 10.18 -6.34 0.15
N ARG A 114 9.45 -6.98 -0.75
CA ARG A 114 9.48 -6.68 -2.21
C ARG A 114 8.76 -5.37 -2.57
N ALA A 115 7.75 -4.98 -1.81
CA ALA A 115 7.03 -3.71 -2.01
C ALA A 115 7.70 -2.53 -1.29
N ARG A 116 8.68 -2.79 -0.41
CA ARG A 116 9.36 -1.75 0.36
C ARG A 116 10.12 -0.78 -0.54
N ILE A 117 9.83 0.50 -0.36
CA ILE A 117 10.63 1.60 -0.90
C ILE A 117 11.52 2.25 0.17
N LEU A 118 11.28 1.90 1.45
CA LEU A 118 12.09 2.36 2.58
C LEU A 118 13.20 1.35 2.89
N PRO A 119 14.46 1.77 2.99
CA PRO A 119 15.54 0.92 3.49
C PRO A 119 15.27 0.53 4.95
N ASP A 120 15.73 -0.65 5.33
CA ASP A 120 15.60 -1.17 6.70
C ASP A 120 16.52 -0.45 7.68
N GLU A 121 17.68 0.01 7.18
CA GLU A 121 18.74 0.61 7.98
C GLU A 121 19.11 2.01 7.46
N GLY A 122 19.80 2.78 8.31
CA GLY A 122 20.30 4.09 7.98
C GLY A 122 19.26 5.20 8.00
N ASP A 123 19.72 6.41 7.85
CA ASP A 123 18.88 7.61 7.77
C ASP A 123 18.28 7.76 6.37
N ILE A 124 17.08 8.33 6.29
CA ILE A 124 16.36 8.49 5.02
C ILE A 124 16.02 9.96 4.80
N ILE A 125 16.21 10.44 3.58
CA ILE A 125 15.65 11.74 3.18
C ILE A 125 14.23 11.52 2.66
N GLY A 126 13.29 12.20 3.31
CA GLY A 126 11.90 12.24 2.92
C GLY A 126 11.43 13.65 2.55
N TRP A 127 10.31 13.73 1.86
CA TRP A 127 9.73 14.97 1.39
C TRP A 127 8.23 15.03 1.68
N LYS A 128 7.74 16.17 2.14
CA LYS A 128 6.33 16.34 2.49
C LYS A 128 5.81 17.68 1.98
N LYS A 129 4.60 17.69 1.42
CA LYS A 129 3.88 18.93 1.17
C LYS A 129 3.21 19.43 2.46
N ALA A 130 3.33 20.69 2.73
CA ALA A 130 2.75 21.40 3.87
C ALA A 130 2.28 22.78 3.42
N ARG A 131 1.78 23.59 4.35
CA ARG A 131 1.41 24.99 4.10
C ARG A 131 2.16 25.91 5.05
N ASP A 132 2.63 27.04 4.57
CA ASP A 132 3.17 28.10 5.44
C ASP A 132 2.07 28.79 6.25
N ILE A 133 2.43 29.82 7.01
CA ILE A 133 1.50 30.59 7.86
C ILE A 133 0.41 31.30 7.03
N ASP A 134 0.72 31.66 5.80
CA ASP A 134 -0.19 32.36 4.89
C ASP A 134 -1.03 31.39 4.05
N GLY A 135 -0.84 30.06 4.25
CA GLY A 135 -1.56 28.99 3.56
C GLY A 135 -0.96 28.58 2.21
N TYR A 136 0.17 29.17 1.80
CA TYR A 136 0.83 28.78 0.55
C TYR A 136 1.49 27.39 0.66
N PRO A 137 1.45 26.60 -0.42
CA PRO A 137 2.05 25.28 -0.41
C PRO A 137 3.58 25.36 -0.40
N VAL A 138 4.19 24.62 0.52
CA VAL A 138 5.63 24.46 0.65
C VAL A 138 6.02 22.98 0.68
N ILE A 139 7.28 22.69 0.34
CA ILE A 139 7.84 21.35 0.39
C ILE A 139 8.87 21.29 1.52
N VAL A 140 8.59 20.43 2.49
CA VAL A 140 9.45 20.19 3.66
C VAL A 140 10.40 19.03 3.36
N LYS A 141 11.70 19.24 3.51
CA LYS A 141 12.74 18.23 3.45
C LYS A 141 12.98 17.66 4.84
N LEU A 142 12.85 16.38 4.99
CA LEU A 142 12.91 15.66 6.25
C LEU A 142 14.10 14.68 6.26
N LEU A 143 14.79 14.58 7.40
CA LEU A 143 15.64 13.46 7.75
C LEU A 143 14.82 12.53 8.64
N ILE A 144 14.59 11.32 8.20
CA ILE A 144 13.98 10.23 8.98
C ILE A 144 15.13 9.43 9.59
N PRO A 145 15.42 9.58 10.89
CA PRO A 145 16.58 8.93 11.49
C PRO A 145 16.41 7.41 11.57
N SER A 146 17.52 6.69 11.68
CA SER A 146 17.55 5.22 11.69
C SER A 146 16.75 4.60 12.84
N ASP A 147 16.62 5.31 13.95
CA ASP A 147 15.85 4.89 15.13
C ASP A 147 14.37 5.29 15.09
N ALA A 148 13.90 5.93 14.02
CA ALA A 148 12.48 6.18 13.81
C ALA A 148 11.76 4.88 13.41
N GLN A 149 10.59 4.62 13.99
CA GLN A 149 9.68 3.62 13.43
C GLN A 149 9.20 4.09 12.06
N ARG A 150 9.20 3.19 11.09
CA ARG A 150 8.91 3.50 9.69
C ARG A 150 7.90 2.53 9.13
N SER A 151 7.02 3.03 8.29
CA SER A 151 6.02 2.21 7.64
C SER A 151 5.78 2.69 6.22
N ASN A 152 5.75 1.75 5.28
CA ASN A 152 5.08 1.90 3.99
C ASN A 152 4.50 0.55 3.57
N SER A 153 3.36 0.57 2.90
CA SER A 153 2.75 -0.61 2.29
C SER A 153 2.98 -0.65 0.79
N GLY A 154 2.01 -0.97 -0.02
CA GLY A 154 2.12 -1.00 -1.48
C GLY A 154 2.20 0.36 -2.17
N GLY A 155 2.02 1.46 -1.44
CA GLY A 155 2.01 2.83 -1.98
C GLY A 155 3.35 3.54 -1.91
N ARG A 156 3.42 4.72 -2.57
CA ARG A 156 4.59 5.61 -2.54
C ARG A 156 4.60 6.53 -1.31
N LYS A 157 3.51 6.58 -0.56
CA LYS A 157 3.35 7.37 0.66
C LYS A 157 3.88 6.58 1.86
N CYS A 158 4.86 7.15 2.54
CA CYS A 158 5.53 6.55 3.70
C CYS A 158 5.12 7.27 4.97
N ARG A 159 5.32 6.62 6.12
CA ARG A 159 5.10 7.18 7.45
C ARG A 159 6.30 6.95 8.34
N ALA A 160 6.54 7.88 9.28
CA ALA A 160 7.54 7.75 10.33
C ALA A 160 7.02 8.27 11.67
N SER A 161 7.56 7.72 12.77
CA SER A 161 7.24 8.20 14.13
C SER A 161 7.92 9.53 14.44
N LYS A 162 9.10 9.79 13.85
CA LYS A 162 9.84 11.05 14.02
C LYS A 162 10.59 11.45 12.77
N ALA A 163 10.85 12.75 12.63
CA ALA A 163 11.63 13.31 11.54
C ALA A 163 12.28 14.63 11.96
N LYS A 164 13.52 14.89 11.53
CA LYS A 164 14.17 16.19 11.65
C LYS A 164 13.90 17.02 10.39
N VAL A 165 13.47 18.26 10.55
CA VAL A 165 13.24 19.18 9.44
C VAL A 165 14.59 19.77 9.01
N LEU A 166 15.05 19.41 7.80
CA LEU A 166 16.33 19.86 7.26
C LEU A 166 16.21 21.19 6.50
N ASP A 167 15.12 21.33 5.75
CA ASP A 167 14.90 22.48 4.88
C ASP A 167 13.41 22.63 4.57
N MET A 168 13.03 23.81 4.15
CA MET A 168 11.70 24.13 3.65
C MET A 168 11.82 24.95 2.37
N GLN A 169 11.13 24.53 1.33
CA GLN A 169 11.28 25.09 -0.01
C GLN A 169 9.93 25.52 -0.58
N ASP A 170 9.97 26.56 -1.42
CA ASP A 170 8.85 26.86 -2.31
C ASP A 170 8.65 25.75 -3.38
N LEU A 171 7.60 25.84 -4.19
CA LEU A 171 7.35 24.85 -5.24
C LEU A 171 8.42 24.83 -6.33
N ASN A 172 9.23 25.91 -6.48
CA ASN A 172 10.31 26.01 -7.45
C ASN A 172 11.62 25.38 -6.94
N GLY A 173 11.73 25.16 -5.61
CA GLY A 173 12.90 24.56 -4.98
C GLY A 173 13.80 25.56 -4.27
N ASN A 174 13.39 26.82 -4.17
CA ASN A 174 14.14 27.83 -3.42
C ASN A 174 13.91 27.60 -1.94
N SER A 175 15.00 27.56 -1.15
CA SER A 175 14.92 27.47 0.32
C SER A 175 14.31 28.73 0.91
N LEU A 176 13.42 28.53 1.89
CA LEU A 176 12.79 29.62 2.65
C LEU A 176 13.67 30.08 3.83
N GLY A 177 14.84 29.42 4.01
CA GLY A 177 15.84 29.80 5.01
C GLY A 177 15.60 29.25 6.43
N PRO A 178 16.54 29.54 7.34
CA PRO A 178 16.47 29.08 8.72
C PRO A 178 15.31 29.73 9.46
N GLY A 179 14.58 28.91 10.25
CA GLY A 179 13.41 29.37 11.01
C GLY A 179 12.10 29.37 10.25
N ALA A 180 12.09 29.00 8.95
CA ALA A 180 10.86 28.80 8.22
C ALA A 180 9.96 27.76 8.93
N LYS A 181 8.66 28.02 8.93
CA LYS A 181 7.65 27.21 9.61
C LYS A 181 6.49 26.88 8.68
N ALA A 182 6.02 25.66 8.75
CA ALA A 182 4.85 25.21 7.99
C ALA A 182 3.99 24.25 8.83
N TYR A 183 2.76 24.04 8.37
CA TYR A 183 1.74 23.26 9.06
C TYR A 183 1.30 22.10 8.20
N SER A 184 0.95 20.98 8.84
CA SER A 184 0.39 19.84 8.15
C SER A 184 -0.95 20.21 7.46
N THR A 185 -1.19 19.67 6.27
CA THR A 185 -2.45 19.88 5.55
C THR A 185 -3.63 19.12 6.17
N HIS A 186 -3.35 18.12 7.00
CA HIS A 186 -4.37 17.27 7.65
C HIS A 186 -4.60 17.62 9.12
N ASP A 187 -3.56 18.15 9.77
CA ASP A 187 -3.62 18.58 11.17
C ASP A 187 -2.88 19.90 11.29
N VAL A 188 -3.63 20.98 11.34
CA VAL A 188 -3.09 22.35 11.42
C VAL A 188 -2.37 22.67 12.75
N SER A 189 -2.55 21.83 13.78
CA SER A 189 -1.81 21.93 15.03
C SER A 189 -0.37 21.38 14.91
N PHE A 190 -0.14 20.49 13.91
CA PHE A 190 1.15 19.85 13.71
C PHE A 190 2.05 20.71 12.82
N ALA A 191 3.09 21.28 13.45
CA ALA A 191 3.99 22.25 12.83
C ALA A 191 5.36 21.62 12.52
N TYR A 192 5.94 22.06 11.40
CA TYR A 192 7.31 21.77 10.97
C TYR A 192 8.11 23.07 11.05
N LYS A 193 9.30 23.07 11.67
CA LYS A 193 10.20 24.21 11.70
C LYS A 193 11.62 23.76 11.38
N VAL A 194 12.29 24.48 10.49
CA VAL A 194 13.66 24.14 10.06
C VAL A 194 14.60 24.05 11.26
N GLY A 195 15.32 22.92 11.34
CA GLY A 195 16.25 22.58 12.42
C GLY A 195 15.64 21.78 13.57
N GLU A 196 14.32 21.76 13.74
CA GLU A 196 13.64 21.03 14.81
C GLU A 196 13.29 19.58 14.41
N THR A 197 13.16 18.73 15.43
CA THR A 197 12.65 17.35 15.29
C THR A 197 11.18 17.35 15.66
N VAL A 198 10.36 16.70 14.84
CA VAL A 198 8.94 16.45 15.09
C VAL A 198 8.74 14.98 15.39
N GLU A 199 7.87 14.67 16.35
CA GLU A 199 7.56 13.30 16.78
C GLU A 199 6.05 13.10 16.89
N VAL A 200 5.61 11.86 16.69
CA VAL A 200 4.23 11.43 16.85
C VAL A 200 4.19 10.36 17.93
N GLU A 201 3.52 10.67 19.05
CA GLU A 201 3.47 9.79 20.23
C GLU A 201 2.74 8.45 19.96
N ASN A 202 1.69 8.48 19.15
CA ASN A 202 0.84 7.32 18.83
C ASN A 202 1.07 6.83 17.40
N PHE A 203 2.33 6.54 17.05
CA PHE A 203 2.64 5.96 15.75
C PHE A 203 2.00 4.59 15.61
N ASP A 204 1.19 4.40 14.55
CA ASP A 204 0.63 3.11 14.22
C ASP A 204 1.63 2.27 13.41
N PRO A 205 2.17 1.18 13.96
CA PRO A 205 3.12 0.32 13.27
C PRO A 205 2.48 -0.51 12.16
N ASP A 206 1.14 -0.63 12.12
CA ASP A 206 0.46 -1.37 11.07
C ASP A 206 0.71 -0.70 9.71
N ARG A 207 1.53 -1.34 8.89
CA ARG A 207 1.94 -0.85 7.58
C ARG A 207 0.80 -0.81 6.57
N TRP A 208 -0.23 -1.62 6.76
CA TRP A 208 -1.37 -1.71 5.87
C TRP A 208 -2.38 -0.60 6.09
N ASN A 209 -2.31 0.08 7.23
CA ASN A 209 -3.13 1.24 7.54
C ASN A 209 -2.44 2.53 7.08
N GLU A 210 -2.52 2.85 5.78
CA GLU A 210 -1.82 3.99 5.16
C GLU A 210 -2.31 5.37 5.62
N CYS A 211 -3.55 5.47 6.13
CA CYS A 211 -4.19 6.73 6.49
C CYS A 211 -4.22 7.00 8.01
N THR A 212 -3.41 6.28 8.78
CA THR A 212 -3.34 6.39 10.23
C THR A 212 -2.25 7.35 10.70
N THR A 213 -1.99 7.38 12.02
CA THR A 213 -1.06 8.29 12.69
C THR A 213 0.39 8.10 12.22
N GLY A 214 1.09 9.21 12.06
CA GLY A 214 2.48 9.25 11.61
C GLY A 214 2.81 10.49 10.79
N ILE A 215 4.09 10.76 10.66
CA ILE A 215 4.60 11.80 9.76
C ILE A 215 4.60 11.22 8.35
N HIS A 216 3.61 11.59 7.53
CA HIS A 216 3.53 11.15 6.15
C HIS A 216 4.53 11.88 5.26
N PHE A 217 5.26 11.12 4.43
CA PHE A 217 6.26 11.67 3.52
C PHE A 217 6.40 10.82 2.25
N PHE A 218 7.14 11.32 1.28
CA PHE A 218 7.51 10.66 0.03
C PHE A 218 9.03 10.57 -0.08
N ILE A 219 9.54 9.61 -0.83
CA ILE A 219 10.99 9.43 -1.03
C ILE A 219 11.54 10.49 -2.00
N THR A 220 10.73 11.01 -2.90
CA THR A 220 11.16 12.04 -3.84
C THR A 220 10.40 13.35 -3.65
N ARG A 221 11.10 14.47 -3.89
CA ARG A 221 10.50 15.80 -3.89
C ARG A 221 9.35 15.94 -4.91
N LEU A 222 9.50 15.29 -6.08
CA LEU A 222 8.50 15.35 -7.14
C LEU A 222 7.18 14.72 -6.71
N GLU A 223 7.21 13.60 -6.00
CA GLU A 223 6.02 12.94 -5.46
C GLU A 223 5.32 13.83 -4.43
N ALA A 224 6.08 14.40 -3.48
CA ALA A 224 5.52 15.32 -2.50
C ALA A 224 4.88 16.56 -3.15
N ARG A 225 5.47 17.09 -4.23
CA ARG A 225 4.93 18.26 -4.96
C ARG A 225 3.60 17.95 -5.64
N ARG A 226 3.46 16.73 -6.21
CA ARG A 226 2.27 16.31 -6.97
C ARG A 226 1.10 15.88 -6.08
N TYR A 227 1.39 15.48 -4.86
CA TYR A 227 0.39 15.12 -3.86
C TYR A 227 -0.34 16.35 -3.32
#